data_b0812e7157be888fde7c78619a2ae68d
#
_entry.id   b0812e7157be888fde7c78619a2ae68d
#
_cell.length_a   1.000
_cell.length_b   1.000
_cell.length_c   1.000
_cell.angle_alpha   90.00
_cell.angle_beta   90.00
_cell.angle_gamma   90.00
#
_symmetry.space_group_name_H-M   'P 1'
#
loop_
_entity.id
_entity.type
_entity.pdbx_description
1 polymer ?
#
loop_
_entity_poly.entity_id
_entity_poly.type
_entity_poly.pdbx_seq_one_letter_code
_entity_poly.pdbx_strand_id
1 'polypeptide(L)'
;KKGELVALVGPSGSGKSSLLHLLALLDKPSKGKIYINGNETNNLTDNKKEKIRQKQISIIFQDNNLLSDFSTIENVLMPLIIRGENYNKSYEKAKKVLKQVNLLNRINHFPSELSGGEQQRVAIARSLIAETDLILADEPTGNLDFKTSQDIFSYFLKLKKMKKTIIFATHNRELANKADYKLSILNGNIKKTNG
;
A
#
# COMPACT_ATOMS: atom_id res chain seq x y z
N LYS A 1 9.43 -10.20 8.33
CA LYS A 1 10.18 -11.07 7.39
C LYS A 1 9.56 -10.94 6.00
N LYS A 2 10.29 -11.38 4.95
CA LYS A 2 9.77 -11.33 3.58
C LYS A 2 8.56 -12.26 3.42
N GLY A 3 7.49 -11.75 2.79
CA GLY A 3 6.26 -12.50 2.53
C GLY A 3 5.29 -12.59 3.71
N GLU A 4 5.51 -11.82 4.78
CA GLU A 4 4.59 -11.75 5.92
C GLU A 4 3.52 -10.67 5.72
N LEU A 5 2.33 -10.94 6.24
CA LEU A 5 1.23 -10.01 6.37
C LEU A 5 1.15 -9.56 7.83
N VAL A 6 1.39 -8.30 8.10
CA VAL A 6 1.51 -7.73 9.45
C VAL A 6 0.43 -6.69 9.68
N ALA A 7 -0.36 -6.85 10.73
CA ALA A 7 -1.33 -5.85 11.14
C ALA A 7 -0.70 -4.89 12.16
N LEU A 8 -0.81 -3.61 11.90
CA LEU A 8 -0.44 -2.54 12.83
C LEU A 8 -1.72 -2.05 13.52
N VAL A 9 -1.84 -2.31 14.81
CA VAL A 9 -3.05 -2.03 15.58
C VAL A 9 -2.78 -1.05 16.74
N GLY A 10 -3.79 -0.32 17.15
CA GLY A 10 -3.71 0.65 18.23
C GLY A 10 -4.82 1.69 18.14
N PRO A 11 -5.09 2.45 19.21
CA PRO A 11 -6.10 3.50 19.19
C PRO A 11 -5.79 4.59 18.15
N SER A 12 -6.78 5.43 17.82
CA SER A 12 -6.54 6.61 17.00
C SER A 12 -5.48 7.50 17.68
N GLY A 13 -4.61 8.11 16.86
CA GLY A 13 -3.51 8.94 17.37
C GLY A 13 -2.33 8.18 17.98
N SER A 14 -2.32 6.85 17.99
CA SER A 14 -1.20 6.07 18.56
C SER A 14 0.10 6.10 17.74
N GLY A 15 0.07 6.69 16.53
CA GLY A 15 1.25 6.80 15.65
C GLY A 15 1.36 5.73 14.57
N LYS A 16 0.28 4.99 14.24
CA LYS A 16 0.27 3.98 13.17
C LYS A 16 0.66 4.57 11.82
N SER A 17 -0.02 5.63 11.39
CA SER A 17 0.27 6.34 10.12
C SER A 17 1.68 6.93 10.11
N SER A 18 2.11 7.54 11.22
CA SER A 18 3.47 8.07 11.35
C SER A 18 4.53 6.98 11.19
N LEU A 19 4.31 5.80 11.78
CA LEU A 19 5.21 4.66 11.58
C LEU A 19 5.23 4.20 10.12
N LEU A 20 4.06 4.13 9.46
CA LEU A 20 4.00 3.78 8.03
C LEU A 20 4.73 4.82 7.18
N HIS A 21 4.59 6.12 7.45
CA HIS A 21 5.32 7.18 6.73
C HIS A 21 6.84 7.08 6.92
N LEU A 22 7.30 6.76 8.13
CA LEU A 22 8.72 6.51 8.39
C LEU A 22 9.22 5.30 7.59
N LEU A 23 8.49 4.18 7.60
CA LEU A 23 8.83 2.98 6.83
C LEU A 23 8.76 3.21 5.31
N ALA A 24 7.89 4.14 4.89
CA ALA A 24 7.79 4.58 3.49
C ALA A 24 8.91 5.55 3.08
N LEU A 25 9.77 5.95 4.00
CA LEU A 25 10.81 6.97 3.80
C LEU A 25 10.24 8.34 3.36
N LEU A 26 9.00 8.64 3.75
CA LEU A 26 8.38 9.95 3.56
C LEU A 26 8.84 10.93 4.63
N ASP A 27 9.07 10.44 5.85
CA ASP A 27 9.53 11.19 7.01
C ASP A 27 10.91 10.71 7.47
N LYS A 28 11.57 11.51 8.31
CA LYS A 28 12.82 11.16 8.98
C LYS A 28 12.56 10.86 10.45
N PRO A 29 13.10 9.77 11.02
CA PRO A 29 12.99 9.51 12.43
C PRO A 29 13.82 10.51 13.24
N SER A 30 13.27 11.00 14.36
CA SER A 30 13.99 11.89 15.30
C SER A 30 15.14 11.15 15.99
N LYS A 31 14.96 9.85 16.26
CA LYS A 31 15.96 8.95 16.85
C LYS A 31 15.81 7.55 16.26
N GLY A 32 16.86 6.75 16.33
CA GLY A 32 16.86 5.39 15.82
C GLY A 32 17.21 5.31 14.33
N LYS A 33 17.12 4.12 13.75
CA LYS A 33 17.55 3.81 12.38
C LYS A 33 16.50 2.97 11.67
N ILE A 34 16.34 3.22 10.37
CA ILE A 34 15.47 2.45 9.47
C ILE A 34 16.35 1.70 8.49
N TYR A 35 16.09 0.40 8.36
CA TYR A 35 16.77 -0.47 7.42
C TYR A 35 15.78 -1.05 6.42
N ILE A 36 16.07 -0.89 5.13
CA ILE A 36 15.33 -1.52 4.04
C ILE A 36 16.27 -2.51 3.33
N ASN A 37 15.89 -3.77 3.31
CA ASN A 37 16.71 -4.86 2.77
C ASN A 37 18.16 -4.86 3.33
N GLY A 38 18.32 -4.60 4.63
CA GLY A 38 19.61 -4.55 5.33
C GLY A 38 20.42 -3.26 5.16
N ASN A 39 19.97 -2.32 4.34
CA ASN A 39 20.65 -1.04 4.12
C ASN A 39 20.04 0.05 5.00
N GLU A 40 20.89 0.77 5.75
CA GLU A 40 20.48 1.93 6.55
C GLU A 40 20.03 3.07 5.61
N THR A 41 18.86 3.67 5.92
CA THR A 41 18.25 4.70 5.06
C THR A 41 18.31 6.11 5.62
N ASN A 42 18.69 6.28 6.88
CA ASN A 42 18.64 7.58 7.58
C ASN A 42 19.50 8.68 6.90
N ASN A 43 20.69 8.31 6.46
CA ASN A 43 21.68 9.22 5.87
C ASN A 43 21.62 9.29 4.34
N LEU A 44 20.59 8.69 3.73
CA LEU A 44 20.42 8.75 2.29
C LEU A 44 19.89 10.13 1.85
N THR A 45 20.39 10.60 0.70
CA THR A 45 19.81 11.78 0.03
C THR A 45 18.39 11.49 -0.42
N ASP A 46 17.59 12.53 -0.60
CA ASP A 46 16.18 12.40 -1.01
C ASP A 46 16.05 11.67 -2.35
N ASN A 47 16.95 11.92 -3.31
CA ASN A 47 17.00 11.18 -4.59
C ASN A 47 17.25 9.67 -4.40
N LYS A 48 18.07 9.26 -3.42
CA LYS A 48 18.29 7.84 -3.12
C LYS A 48 17.07 7.22 -2.45
N LYS A 49 16.41 7.94 -1.52
CA LYS A 49 15.15 7.51 -0.91
C LYS A 49 14.04 7.36 -1.93
N GLU A 50 13.93 8.30 -2.87
CA GLU A 50 12.97 8.24 -3.97
C GLU A 50 13.17 6.98 -4.82
N LYS A 51 14.40 6.66 -5.20
CA LYS A 51 14.72 5.42 -5.94
C LYS A 51 14.35 4.14 -5.16
N ILE A 52 14.49 4.16 -3.82
CA ILE A 52 14.04 3.04 -2.98
C ILE A 52 12.51 2.95 -3.00
N ARG A 53 11.80 4.06 -2.82
CA ARG A 53 10.33 4.10 -2.91
C ARG A 53 9.86 3.57 -4.25
N GLN A 54 10.37 4.10 -5.35
CA GLN A 54 9.99 3.67 -6.71
C GLN A 54 10.14 2.16 -6.94
N LYS A 55 11.17 1.52 -6.37
CA LYS A 55 11.51 0.12 -6.69
C LYS A 55 11.11 -0.89 -5.63
N GLN A 56 10.98 -0.47 -4.37
CA GLN A 56 10.88 -1.41 -3.25
C GLN A 56 9.64 -1.22 -2.38
N ILE A 57 8.99 -0.05 -2.43
CA ILE A 57 7.90 0.30 -1.52
C ILE A 57 6.70 0.79 -2.31
N SER A 58 5.53 0.21 -2.06
CA SER A 58 4.24 0.77 -2.48
C SER A 58 3.46 1.23 -1.25
N ILE A 59 2.70 2.31 -1.41
CA ILE A 59 1.85 2.84 -0.34
C ILE A 59 0.41 2.87 -0.84
N ILE A 60 -0.49 2.40 0.02
CA ILE A 60 -1.93 2.52 -0.13
C ILE A 60 -2.41 3.40 1.01
N PHE A 61 -2.87 4.60 0.69
CA PHE A 61 -3.36 5.57 1.66
C PHE A 61 -4.85 5.34 1.97
N GLN A 62 -5.31 5.83 3.10
CA GLN A 62 -6.71 5.75 3.52
C GLN A 62 -7.64 6.45 2.50
N ASP A 63 -7.25 7.63 2.00
CA ASP A 63 -8.01 8.42 1.02
C ASP A 63 -7.63 8.07 -0.43
N ASN A 64 -7.00 6.90 -0.65
CA ASN A 64 -6.55 6.35 -1.94
C ASN A 64 -5.54 7.22 -2.71
N ASN A 65 -5.50 8.52 -2.50
CA ASN A 65 -4.62 9.50 -3.17
C ASN A 65 -4.54 9.27 -4.68
N LEU A 66 -5.72 9.15 -5.32
CA LEU A 66 -5.82 9.07 -6.77
C LEU A 66 -5.65 10.47 -7.36
N LEU A 67 -5.00 10.55 -8.50
CA LEU A 67 -4.83 11.77 -9.26
C LEU A 67 -6.14 12.08 -9.97
N SER A 68 -6.81 13.17 -9.59
CA SER A 68 -8.16 13.53 -10.07
C SER A 68 -8.23 13.76 -11.57
N ASP A 69 -7.17 14.31 -12.16
CA ASP A 69 -7.09 14.68 -13.57
C ASP A 69 -6.66 13.53 -14.48
N PHE A 70 -6.45 12.35 -13.90
CA PHE A 70 -6.03 11.14 -14.60
C PHE A 70 -7.10 10.06 -14.51
N SER A 71 -7.34 9.39 -15.62
CA SER A 71 -8.24 8.23 -15.67
C SER A 71 -7.76 7.07 -14.81
N THR A 72 -8.61 6.08 -14.60
CA THR A 72 -8.29 4.86 -13.86
C THR A 72 -7.02 4.17 -14.37
N ILE A 73 -6.90 4.01 -15.68
CA ILE A 73 -5.72 3.34 -16.25
C ILE A 73 -4.46 4.18 -16.08
N GLU A 74 -4.55 5.50 -16.25
CA GLU A 74 -3.42 6.42 -16.05
C GLU A 74 -2.96 6.45 -14.60
N ASN A 75 -3.88 6.46 -13.64
CA ASN A 75 -3.56 6.30 -12.23
C ASN A 75 -2.78 5.01 -11.95
N VAL A 76 -3.18 3.90 -12.57
CA VAL A 76 -2.53 2.60 -12.36
C VAL A 76 -1.16 2.55 -13.00
N LEU A 77 -0.99 3.05 -14.23
CA LEU A 77 0.30 2.96 -14.95
C LEU A 77 1.34 4.00 -14.47
N MET A 78 0.94 5.00 -13.70
CA MET A 78 1.79 6.10 -13.25
C MET A 78 3.13 5.65 -12.63
N PRO A 79 3.20 4.63 -11.75
CA PRO A 79 4.47 4.16 -11.20
C PRO A 79 5.49 3.73 -12.26
N LEU A 80 5.01 3.17 -13.37
CA LEU A 80 5.86 2.72 -14.48
C LEU A 80 6.36 3.91 -15.30
N ILE A 81 5.49 4.90 -15.54
CA ILE A 81 5.85 6.14 -16.23
C ILE A 81 6.91 6.92 -15.46
N ILE A 82 6.75 7.04 -14.14
CA ILE A 82 7.74 7.70 -13.27
C ILE A 82 9.10 6.98 -13.33
N ARG A 83 9.11 5.67 -13.56
CA ARG A 83 10.34 4.89 -13.78
C ARG A 83 10.95 5.04 -15.17
N GLY A 84 10.28 5.76 -16.10
CA GLY A 84 10.69 5.91 -17.50
C GLY A 84 10.37 4.71 -18.38
N GLU A 85 9.42 3.84 -17.98
CA GLU A 85 9.00 2.72 -18.82
C GLU A 85 8.18 3.21 -20.02
N ASN A 86 8.25 2.46 -21.11
CA ASN A 86 7.51 2.79 -22.34
C ASN A 86 6.00 2.78 -22.10
N TYR A 87 5.29 3.84 -22.54
CA TYR A 87 3.87 4.04 -22.32
C TYR A 87 3.02 2.86 -22.80
N ASN A 88 3.18 2.42 -24.06
CA ASN A 88 2.36 1.35 -24.63
C ASN A 88 2.51 0.03 -23.86
N LYS A 89 3.74 -0.30 -23.44
CA LYS A 89 4.01 -1.48 -22.61
C LYS A 89 3.37 -1.34 -21.22
N SER A 90 3.46 -0.16 -20.62
CA SER A 90 2.86 0.14 -19.32
C SER A 90 1.33 0.08 -19.38
N TYR A 91 0.73 0.58 -20.47
CA TYR A 91 -0.70 0.53 -20.71
C TYR A 91 -1.23 -0.91 -20.78
N GLU A 92 -0.56 -1.80 -21.53
CA GLU A 92 -0.96 -3.21 -21.60
C GLU A 92 -0.78 -3.95 -20.27
N LYS A 93 0.27 -3.62 -19.50
CA LYS A 93 0.43 -4.13 -18.12
C LYS A 93 -0.72 -3.64 -17.22
N ALA A 94 -1.06 -2.35 -17.29
CA ALA A 94 -2.14 -1.76 -16.50
C ALA A 94 -3.50 -2.41 -16.78
N LYS A 95 -3.83 -2.68 -18.05
CA LYS A 95 -5.05 -3.42 -18.43
C LYS A 95 -5.10 -4.80 -17.78
N LYS A 96 -3.98 -5.54 -17.78
CA LYS A 96 -3.90 -6.86 -17.13
C LYS A 96 -4.14 -6.76 -15.63
N VAL A 97 -3.55 -5.78 -14.97
CA VAL A 97 -3.73 -5.56 -13.53
C VAL A 97 -5.16 -5.11 -13.21
N LEU A 98 -5.74 -4.19 -14.00
CA LEU A 98 -7.14 -3.77 -13.83
C LEU A 98 -8.13 -4.92 -13.99
N LYS A 99 -7.84 -5.86 -14.90
CA LYS A 99 -8.63 -7.11 -15.01
C LYS A 99 -8.58 -7.94 -13.72
N GLN A 100 -7.42 -8.02 -13.06
CA GLN A 100 -7.27 -8.77 -11.80
C GLN A 100 -8.07 -8.19 -10.62
N VAL A 101 -8.35 -6.87 -10.66
CA VAL A 101 -9.14 -6.17 -9.65
C VAL A 101 -10.58 -5.87 -10.11
N ASN A 102 -11.04 -6.49 -11.21
CA ASN A 102 -12.38 -6.33 -11.78
C ASN A 102 -12.76 -4.88 -12.15
N LEU A 103 -11.81 -4.14 -12.72
CA LEU A 103 -12.00 -2.75 -13.16
C LEU A 103 -11.74 -2.52 -14.66
N LEU A 104 -11.72 -3.58 -15.47
CA LEU A 104 -11.45 -3.43 -16.90
C LEU A 104 -12.50 -2.57 -17.63
N ASN A 105 -13.73 -2.59 -17.16
CA ASN A 105 -14.82 -1.77 -17.68
C ASN A 105 -14.81 -0.31 -17.17
N ARG A 106 -13.88 0.05 -16.29
CA ARG A 106 -13.69 1.37 -15.71
C ARG A 106 -12.41 2.07 -16.15
N ILE A 107 -11.69 1.54 -17.13
CA ILE A 107 -10.35 2.01 -17.52
C ILE A 107 -10.28 3.49 -17.84
N ASN A 108 -11.33 4.05 -18.46
CA ASN A 108 -11.40 5.45 -18.87
C ASN A 108 -12.13 6.36 -17.86
N HIS A 109 -12.64 5.81 -16.74
CA HIS A 109 -13.35 6.61 -15.73
C HIS A 109 -12.33 7.39 -14.89
N PHE A 110 -12.73 8.59 -14.49
CA PHE A 110 -11.99 9.42 -13.56
C PHE A 110 -12.34 9.06 -12.11
N PRO A 111 -11.50 9.39 -11.12
CA PRO A 111 -11.76 9.07 -9.72
C PRO A 111 -13.14 9.52 -9.22
N SER A 112 -13.64 10.67 -9.65
CA SER A 112 -14.95 11.20 -9.27
C SER A 112 -16.12 10.35 -9.76
N GLU A 113 -15.93 9.50 -10.76
CA GLU A 113 -16.93 8.60 -11.35
C GLU A 113 -16.93 7.21 -10.73
N LEU A 114 -16.01 6.96 -9.78
CA LEU A 114 -15.80 5.67 -9.13
C LEU A 114 -16.39 5.67 -7.71
N SER A 115 -16.99 4.55 -7.33
CA SER A 115 -17.33 4.31 -5.91
C SER A 115 -16.06 4.20 -5.06
N GLY A 116 -16.17 4.42 -3.74
CA GLY A 116 -15.04 4.31 -2.81
C GLY A 116 -14.33 2.95 -2.90
N GLY A 117 -15.08 1.84 -3.04
CA GLY A 117 -14.50 0.52 -3.24
C GLY A 117 -13.79 0.36 -4.60
N GLU A 118 -14.28 1.02 -5.68
CA GLU A 118 -13.60 1.04 -6.97
C GLU A 118 -12.31 1.86 -6.89
N GLN A 119 -12.33 3.03 -6.24
CA GLN A 119 -11.12 3.84 -6.00
C GLN A 119 -10.07 3.06 -5.20
N GLN A 120 -10.49 2.33 -4.17
CA GLN A 120 -9.57 1.48 -3.39
C GLN A 120 -8.98 0.37 -4.25
N ARG A 121 -9.74 -0.27 -5.14
CA ARG A 121 -9.20 -1.25 -6.08
C ARG A 121 -8.23 -0.63 -7.08
N VAL A 122 -8.42 0.64 -7.49
CA VAL A 122 -7.42 1.38 -8.30
C VAL A 122 -6.13 1.57 -7.54
N ALA A 123 -6.18 1.99 -6.26
CA ALA A 123 -4.99 2.14 -5.42
C ALA A 123 -4.23 0.81 -5.23
N ILE A 124 -4.96 -0.29 -5.06
CA ILE A 124 -4.35 -1.65 -5.01
C ILE A 124 -3.73 -2.00 -6.37
N ALA A 125 -4.42 -1.75 -7.48
CA ALA A 125 -3.89 -2.01 -8.82
C ALA A 125 -2.59 -1.21 -9.07
N ARG A 126 -2.53 0.05 -8.61
CA ARG A 126 -1.33 0.89 -8.65
C ARG A 126 -0.18 0.29 -7.84
N SER A 127 -0.46 -0.35 -6.71
CA SER A 127 0.57 -1.05 -5.94
C SER A 127 1.00 -2.38 -6.58
N LEU A 128 0.07 -3.08 -7.23
CA LEU A 128 0.35 -4.33 -7.96
C LEU A 128 1.27 -4.12 -9.14
N ILE A 129 0.97 -3.11 -9.98
CA ILE A 129 1.76 -2.83 -11.19
C ILE A 129 3.18 -2.36 -10.87
N ALA A 130 3.36 -1.74 -9.70
CA ALA A 130 4.66 -1.31 -9.22
C ALA A 130 5.61 -2.48 -8.89
N GLU A 131 5.07 -3.69 -8.68
CA GLU A 131 5.82 -4.93 -8.42
C GLU A 131 6.80 -4.86 -7.23
N THR A 132 6.59 -3.92 -6.31
CA THR A 132 7.45 -3.73 -5.13
C THR A 132 7.35 -4.90 -4.15
N ASP A 133 8.39 -5.09 -3.32
CA ASP A 133 8.44 -6.18 -2.33
C ASP A 133 7.73 -5.82 -1.02
N LEU A 134 7.64 -4.53 -0.69
CA LEU A 134 6.99 -4.02 0.52
C LEU A 134 5.77 -3.17 0.15
N ILE A 135 4.63 -3.51 0.74
CA ILE A 135 3.39 -2.76 0.61
C ILE A 135 3.00 -2.25 2.00
N LEU A 136 2.85 -0.95 2.11
CA LEU A 136 2.39 -0.27 3.31
C LEU A 136 0.97 0.23 3.06
N ALA A 137 0.01 -0.11 3.91
CA ALA A 137 -1.37 0.28 3.74
C ALA A 137 -1.91 0.93 5.02
N ASP A 138 -2.38 2.16 4.91
CA ASP A 138 -2.98 2.89 6.03
C ASP A 138 -4.50 2.84 5.92
N GLU A 139 -5.14 2.14 6.87
CA GLU A 139 -6.60 1.93 6.95
C GLU A 139 -7.26 1.59 5.58
N PRO A 140 -6.74 0.58 4.84
CA PRO A 140 -7.12 0.34 3.45
C PRO A 140 -8.59 -0.07 3.25
N THR A 141 -9.35 -0.22 4.33
CA THR A 141 -10.76 -0.59 4.32
C THR A 141 -11.60 0.30 5.23
N GLY A 142 -11.01 1.36 5.79
CA GLY A 142 -11.63 2.16 6.86
C GLY A 142 -12.95 2.85 6.46
N ASN A 143 -13.09 3.22 5.19
CA ASN A 143 -14.25 3.95 4.65
C ASN A 143 -15.19 3.03 3.84
N LEU A 144 -15.07 1.69 3.95
CA LEU A 144 -15.80 0.75 3.13
C LEU A 144 -16.79 -0.07 3.98
N ASP A 145 -17.90 -0.50 3.36
CA ASP A 145 -18.81 -1.46 3.95
C ASP A 145 -18.12 -2.82 4.20
N PHE A 146 -18.73 -3.66 5.02
CA PHE A 146 -18.15 -4.93 5.44
C PHE A 146 -17.81 -5.85 4.26
N LYS A 147 -18.73 -6.01 3.29
CA LYS A 147 -18.55 -6.90 2.14
C LYS A 147 -17.39 -6.42 1.25
N THR A 148 -17.38 -5.14 0.92
CA THR A 148 -16.31 -4.51 0.14
C THR A 148 -14.96 -4.62 0.87
N SER A 149 -14.94 -4.45 2.20
CA SER A 149 -13.73 -4.62 3.02
C SER A 149 -13.16 -6.04 2.93
N GLN A 150 -13.98 -7.06 2.97
CA GLN A 150 -13.55 -8.46 2.80
C GLN A 150 -13.00 -8.71 1.38
N ASP A 151 -13.66 -8.18 0.36
CA ASP A 151 -13.21 -8.28 -1.03
C ASP A 151 -11.83 -7.62 -1.21
N ILE A 152 -11.66 -6.40 -0.69
CA ILE A 152 -10.39 -5.68 -0.69
C ILE A 152 -9.30 -6.49 0.03
N PHE A 153 -9.62 -7.02 1.21
CA PHE A 153 -8.64 -7.79 1.97
C PHE A 153 -8.21 -9.08 1.26
N SER A 154 -9.09 -9.66 0.44
CA SER A 154 -8.75 -10.83 -0.39
C SER A 154 -7.56 -10.55 -1.33
N TYR A 155 -7.41 -9.30 -1.82
CA TYR A 155 -6.26 -8.91 -2.63
C TYR A 155 -4.96 -8.90 -1.82
N PHE A 156 -4.98 -8.49 -0.56
CA PHE A 156 -3.80 -8.58 0.32
C PHE A 156 -3.38 -10.03 0.54
N LEU A 157 -4.32 -10.96 0.71
CA LEU A 157 -4.01 -12.37 0.81
C LEU A 157 -3.41 -12.94 -0.49
N LYS A 158 -3.88 -12.49 -1.66
CA LYS A 158 -3.27 -12.84 -2.96
C LYS A 158 -1.84 -12.31 -3.07
N LEU A 159 -1.60 -11.06 -2.67
CA LEU A 159 -0.27 -10.45 -2.64
C LEU A 159 0.69 -11.18 -1.71
N LYS A 160 0.23 -11.58 -0.52
CA LYS A 160 0.99 -12.43 0.41
C LYS A 160 1.40 -13.76 -0.24
N LYS A 161 0.49 -14.44 -0.97
CA LYS A 161 0.80 -15.67 -1.71
C LYS A 161 1.89 -15.43 -2.77
N MET A 162 1.98 -14.23 -3.33
CA MET A 162 3.03 -13.80 -4.26
C MET A 162 4.34 -13.41 -3.54
N LYS A 163 4.48 -13.72 -2.24
CA LYS A 163 5.65 -13.42 -1.39
C LYS A 163 5.90 -11.91 -1.19
N LYS A 164 4.89 -11.07 -1.37
CA LYS A 164 4.96 -9.66 -1.01
C LYS A 164 4.82 -9.50 0.51
N THR A 165 5.63 -8.61 1.09
CA THR A 165 5.52 -8.24 2.51
C THR A 165 4.52 -7.11 2.63
N ILE A 166 3.56 -7.24 3.52
CA ILE A 166 2.49 -6.25 3.68
C ILE A 166 2.42 -5.84 5.14
N ILE A 167 2.45 -4.53 5.39
CA ILE A 167 2.18 -3.95 6.71
C ILE A 167 0.95 -3.05 6.54
N PHE A 168 -0.13 -3.37 7.22
CA PHE A 168 -1.36 -2.59 7.14
C PHE A 168 -1.81 -2.11 8.52
N ALA A 169 -2.08 -0.82 8.64
CA ALA A 169 -2.72 -0.26 9.81
C ALA A 169 -4.23 -0.51 9.72
N THR A 170 -4.83 -0.91 10.81
CA THR A 170 -6.29 -1.09 10.89
C THR A 170 -6.81 -1.05 12.32
N HIS A 171 -8.03 -0.54 12.47
CA HIS A 171 -8.82 -0.67 13.70
C HIS A 171 -9.80 -1.87 13.62
N ASN A 172 -9.93 -2.51 12.46
CA ASN A 172 -10.80 -3.68 12.28
C ASN A 172 -10.10 -4.94 12.84
N ARG A 173 -10.61 -5.44 13.97
CA ARG A 173 -10.07 -6.60 14.68
C ARG A 173 -10.14 -7.89 13.85
N GLU A 174 -11.21 -8.07 13.06
CA GLU A 174 -11.37 -9.26 12.24
C GLU A 174 -10.31 -9.34 11.15
N LEU A 175 -10.04 -8.22 10.46
CA LEU A 175 -8.97 -8.18 9.46
C LEU A 175 -7.59 -8.31 10.09
N ALA A 176 -7.37 -7.71 11.25
CA ALA A 176 -6.11 -7.84 11.98
C ALA A 176 -5.84 -9.30 12.41
N ASN A 177 -6.87 -10.09 12.72
CA ASN A 177 -6.75 -11.50 13.08
C ASN A 177 -6.33 -12.40 11.90
N LYS A 178 -6.45 -11.92 10.66
CA LYS A 178 -6.00 -12.65 9.46
C LYS A 178 -4.51 -12.44 9.13
N ALA A 179 -3.83 -11.56 9.88
CA ALA A 179 -2.39 -11.33 9.74
C ALA A 179 -1.58 -12.48 10.38
N ASP A 180 -0.32 -12.62 9.96
CA ASP A 180 0.61 -13.59 10.57
C ASP A 180 0.92 -13.20 12.02
N TYR A 181 1.00 -11.91 12.29
CA TYR A 181 1.09 -11.35 13.64
C TYR A 181 0.68 -9.89 13.64
N LYS A 182 0.48 -9.36 14.83
CA LYS A 182 0.10 -7.97 15.07
C LYS A 182 1.23 -7.22 15.76
N LEU A 183 1.41 -5.97 15.37
CA LEU A 183 2.21 -4.98 16.09
C LEU A 183 1.24 -4.00 16.76
N SER A 184 1.13 -4.06 18.06
CA SER A 184 0.27 -3.16 18.83
C SER A 184 1.06 -1.94 19.27
N ILE A 185 0.60 -0.75 18.90
CA ILE A 185 1.16 0.52 19.36
C ILE A 185 0.29 1.06 20.49
N LEU A 186 0.90 1.20 21.68
CA LEU A 186 0.25 1.79 22.84
C LEU A 186 1.25 2.68 23.58
N ASN A 187 0.88 3.95 23.81
CA ASN A 187 1.72 4.93 24.52
C ASN A 187 3.17 5.00 23.96
N GLY A 188 3.32 5.00 22.65
CA GLY A 188 4.63 5.06 21.98
C GLY A 188 5.43 3.75 22.01
N ASN A 189 4.93 2.69 22.65
CA ASN A 189 5.57 1.38 22.70
C ASN A 189 4.95 0.42 21.69
N ILE A 190 5.79 -0.43 21.08
CA ILE A 190 5.34 -1.46 20.13
C ILE A 190 5.49 -2.84 20.80
N LYS A 191 4.41 -3.61 20.83
CA LYS A 191 4.42 -5.01 21.25
C LYS A 191 3.99 -5.90 20.09
N LYS A 192 4.75 -6.99 19.88
CA LYS A 192 4.36 -8.04 18.93
C LYS A 192 3.45 -9.04 19.65
N THR A 193 2.32 -9.36 19.00
CA THR A 193 1.42 -10.44 19.43
C THR A 193 1.17 -11.37 18.26
N ASN A 194 1.10 -12.66 18.49
CA ASN A 194 0.72 -13.62 17.46
C ASN A 194 -0.73 -13.37 17.03
N GLY A 195 -1.02 -13.61 15.75
CA GLY A 195 -2.35 -13.46 15.17
C GLY A 195 -3.33 -14.50 15.70
#